data_8d5f9e3253ac066eaf3627f4890c4e96
#
_entry.id   8d5f9e3253ac066eaf3627f4890c4e96
#
_cell.length_a   1.000
_cell.length_b   1.000
_cell.length_c   1.000
_cell.angle_alpha   90.00
_cell.angle_beta   90.00
_cell.angle_gamma   90.00
#
_symmetry.space_group_name_H-M   'P 1'
#
loop_
_entity.id
_entity.type
_entity.pdbx_description
1 polymer ?
#
loop_
_entity_poly.entity_id
_entity_poly.type
_entity_poly.pdbx_seq_one_letter_code
_entity_poly.pdbx_strand_id
1 'polypeptide(L)'
;MYFTEGVHKTQGDSTKRKPNQIIMDSKTLESHLWEAANILRGSPVDRTDWKSYILPLLFFKRICDVWDEEYAEMVEMYGEDFTDEHRFQIPEGAHWNDVRETPKNVGTALQNALRAIEAANQEHLYGVFGDAQWTNKERLPDALLKDLLEHFSALDLGNSHVQSDIIGDAYEYLIKQFADATNKKAGEFYTPRSVVRLMVDILSPKSGETIYDPACGTGGMLLGAVQHVRDKGGDPRTFFGKLFGQERNLTTASVARMNLLLHGIEDFAIERGDTLRNPIFTDPSTGGLATFDCVIANPPFSLKNWGREIWESDPWGRAFAGLPTDNSGDFAWVQHMVTSMALGNGRMAVVLPQGALFRGGVEGNIRQYLLQQDLIETVIGLAPNLFYGTGLAACILILRKRKPQAKKEKVLIVDASELYRKGRAQNFLDIEHATEILSWVQEYKDVKDRARIVDLNEIEEEDWTLNISRYVLPPIGEDIPPLGEAIADFKTALNDAREAEERLKTLMTEGGWLDD
;
A
#
# COMPACT_ATOMS: atom_id res chain seq x y z
N MET A 1 -40.17 54.87 24.06
CA MET A 1 -39.29 56.08 24.01
C MET A 1 -37.92 55.51 23.63
N TYR A 2 -37.63 55.56 22.37
CA TYR A 2 -36.61 56.33 21.63
C TYR A 2 -35.25 56.33 22.35
N PHE A 3 -34.19 55.72 21.77
CA PHE A 3 -33.34 56.27 20.73
C PHE A 3 -32.53 55.19 19.99
N THR A 4 -32.60 55.23 18.68
CA THR A 4 -31.68 54.67 17.70
C THR A 4 -30.48 55.60 17.51
N GLU A 5 -29.29 55.03 17.31
CA GLU A 5 -28.15 55.56 16.54
C GLU A 5 -27.06 54.48 16.66
N GLY A 6 -26.60 53.76 15.63
CA GLY A 6 -25.89 54.36 14.50
C GLY A 6 -24.39 54.08 14.73
N VAL A 7 -23.92 52.79 14.55
CA VAL A 7 -22.48 52.52 14.53
C VAL A 7 -22.07 52.04 13.13
N HIS A 8 -21.31 52.91 12.52
CA HIS A 8 -20.64 52.72 11.22
C HIS A 8 -19.88 51.41 11.16
N LYS A 9 -20.18 50.60 10.13
CA LYS A 9 -19.28 49.58 9.62
C LYS A 9 -18.07 50.25 8.98
N THR A 10 -16.92 50.14 9.60
CA THR A 10 -15.65 50.25 8.89
C THR A 10 -15.30 48.87 8.34
N GLN A 11 -15.52 48.69 7.05
CA GLN A 11 -14.88 47.62 6.27
C GLN A 11 -13.38 47.88 6.29
N GLY A 12 -12.69 47.12 7.12
CA GLY A 12 -11.22 46.97 7.05
C GLY A 12 -10.90 45.96 5.94
N ASP A 13 -10.44 46.47 4.85
CA ASP A 13 -9.86 45.75 3.72
C ASP A 13 -8.59 45.04 4.20
N SER A 14 -8.67 43.75 4.55
CA SER A 14 -7.54 42.92 4.96
C SER A 14 -7.15 41.91 3.88
N THR A 15 -7.05 42.37 2.63
CA THR A 15 -6.32 41.65 1.56
C THR A 15 -4.93 42.22 1.37
N LYS A 16 -4.08 42.20 2.38
CA LYS A 16 -2.64 42.22 2.17
C LYS A 16 -2.21 40.80 1.84
N ARG A 17 -2.28 40.43 0.55
CA ARG A 17 -1.51 39.30 0.01
C ARG A 17 -0.03 39.58 0.30
N LYS A 18 0.59 38.71 1.13
CA LYS A 18 2.05 38.67 1.28
C LYS A 18 2.66 38.49 -0.13
N PRO A 19 3.80 39.15 -0.45
CA PRO A 19 4.38 39.08 -1.79
C PRO A 19 4.81 37.64 -2.12
N ASN A 20 4.43 37.17 -3.31
CA ASN A 20 4.86 35.95 -4.01
C ASN A 20 5.78 35.01 -3.21
N GLN A 21 5.23 34.20 -2.31
CA GLN A 21 5.91 33.03 -1.82
C GLN A 21 5.91 32.01 -2.97
N ILE A 22 7.09 31.63 -3.44
CA ILE A 22 7.27 30.58 -4.43
C ILE A 22 6.92 29.26 -3.70
N ILE A 23 5.70 28.77 -3.90
CA ILE A 23 5.33 27.43 -3.45
C ILE A 23 6.11 26.45 -4.33
N MET A 24 6.92 25.60 -3.70
CA MET A 24 7.72 24.61 -4.40
C MET A 24 6.81 23.62 -5.13
N ASP A 25 7.07 23.38 -6.41
CA ASP A 25 6.31 22.37 -7.18
C ASP A 25 6.80 20.96 -6.89
N SER A 26 5.90 19.96 -7.07
CA SER A 26 6.17 18.55 -6.76
C SER A 26 7.40 18.01 -7.50
N LYS A 27 7.59 18.33 -8.78
CA LYS A 27 8.71 17.79 -9.57
C LYS A 27 10.06 18.30 -9.11
N THR A 28 10.14 19.57 -8.74
CA THR A 28 11.35 20.18 -8.19
C THR A 28 11.71 19.52 -6.87
N LEU A 29 10.71 19.32 -5.99
CA LEU A 29 10.90 18.63 -4.72
C LEU A 29 11.32 17.17 -4.93
N GLU A 30 10.60 16.41 -5.76
CA GLU A 30 10.93 15.01 -6.09
C GLU A 30 12.37 14.86 -6.60
N SER A 31 12.81 15.74 -7.51
CA SER A 31 14.16 15.73 -8.07
C SER A 31 15.20 15.97 -6.98
N HIS A 32 15.01 17.01 -6.16
CA HIS A 32 15.93 17.33 -5.08
C HIS A 32 16.02 16.19 -4.04
N LEU A 33 14.88 15.65 -3.65
CA LEU A 33 14.84 14.52 -2.70
C LEU A 33 15.52 13.26 -3.27
N TRP A 34 15.40 13.01 -4.58
CA TRP A 34 16.08 11.88 -5.22
C TRP A 34 17.60 12.09 -5.29
N GLU A 35 18.08 13.33 -5.35
CA GLU A 35 19.51 13.65 -5.31
C GLU A 35 20.15 13.25 -3.98
N ALA A 36 19.42 13.26 -2.86
CA ALA A 36 19.89 12.71 -1.59
C ALA A 36 20.30 11.23 -1.73
N ALA A 37 19.57 10.45 -2.55
CA ALA A 37 19.96 9.06 -2.85
C ALA A 37 21.28 8.97 -3.64
N ASN A 38 21.61 9.98 -4.45
CA ASN A 38 22.87 10.04 -5.17
C ASN A 38 24.06 10.31 -4.25
N ILE A 39 23.86 11.03 -3.14
CA ILE A 39 24.89 11.24 -2.10
C ILE A 39 25.28 9.90 -1.47
N LEU A 40 24.31 8.99 -1.25
CA LEU A 40 24.57 7.64 -0.75
C LEU A 40 25.17 6.71 -1.82
N ARG A 41 25.14 7.08 -3.10
CA ARG A 41 25.69 6.26 -4.19
C ARG A 41 27.21 6.19 -4.08
N GLY A 42 27.74 4.98 -4.01
CA GLY A 42 29.19 4.78 -3.84
C GLY A 42 29.64 4.76 -2.38
N SER A 43 28.74 4.99 -1.43
CA SER A 43 28.99 4.76 -0.01
C SER A 43 28.90 3.26 0.34
N PRO A 44 29.35 2.83 1.53
CA PRO A 44 29.16 1.46 2.02
C PRO A 44 27.69 1.09 2.33
N VAL A 45 26.75 2.02 2.24
CA VAL A 45 25.33 1.77 2.49
C VAL A 45 24.70 1.04 1.31
N ASP A 46 24.15 -0.15 1.56
CA ASP A 46 23.40 -0.88 0.55
C ASP A 46 22.18 -0.07 0.07
N ARG A 47 21.87 -0.17 -1.23
CA ARG A 47 20.72 0.52 -1.81
C ARG A 47 19.39 0.17 -1.14
N THR A 48 19.27 -1.04 -0.63
CA THR A 48 18.08 -1.51 0.09
C THR A 48 17.85 -0.75 1.39
N ASP A 49 18.92 -0.18 1.97
CA ASP A 49 18.89 0.53 3.24
C ASP A 49 18.74 2.05 3.09
N TRP A 50 18.89 2.60 1.86
CA TRP A 50 18.85 4.06 1.63
C TRP A 50 17.58 4.72 2.19
N LYS A 51 16.43 4.08 2.03
CA LYS A 51 15.16 4.56 2.55
C LYS A 51 15.18 4.77 4.07
N SER A 52 15.89 3.90 4.79
CA SER A 52 16.00 3.96 6.25
C SER A 52 16.79 5.18 6.75
N TYR A 53 17.53 5.84 5.86
CA TYR A 53 18.29 7.05 6.16
C TYR A 53 17.64 8.30 5.57
N ILE A 54 17.22 8.26 4.32
CA ILE A 54 16.71 9.43 3.60
C ILE A 54 15.32 9.84 4.12
N LEU A 55 14.41 8.88 4.30
CA LEU A 55 13.04 9.18 4.71
C LEU A 55 12.94 9.77 6.12
N PRO A 56 13.67 9.26 7.14
CA PRO A 56 13.70 9.91 8.45
C PRO A 56 14.34 11.29 8.45
N LEU A 57 15.38 11.55 7.62
CA LEU A 57 15.96 12.89 7.49
C LEU A 57 14.98 13.89 6.90
N LEU A 58 14.27 13.51 5.85
CA LEU A 58 13.21 14.34 5.27
C LEU A 58 12.14 14.68 6.32
N PHE A 59 11.69 13.68 7.07
CA PHE A 59 10.68 13.87 8.09
C PHE A 59 11.19 14.74 9.25
N PHE A 60 12.42 14.52 9.70
CA PHE A 60 13.06 15.33 10.73
C PHE A 60 13.18 16.80 10.29
N LYS A 61 13.68 17.04 9.07
CA LYS A 61 13.76 18.41 8.51
C LYS A 61 12.37 19.06 8.48
N ARG A 62 11.35 18.34 7.99
CA ARG A 62 9.97 18.87 7.94
C ARG A 62 9.43 19.25 9.31
N ILE A 63 9.62 18.40 10.33
CA ILE A 63 9.16 18.71 11.70
C ILE A 63 9.82 19.99 12.20
N CYS A 64 11.15 20.14 12.01
CA CYS A 64 11.87 21.31 12.47
C CYS A 64 11.45 22.59 11.73
N ASP A 65 11.28 22.53 10.42
CA ASP A 65 10.85 23.70 9.63
C ASP A 65 9.42 24.15 9.98
N VAL A 66 8.52 23.19 10.24
CA VAL A 66 7.16 23.52 10.70
C VAL A 66 7.20 24.11 12.11
N TRP A 67 8.04 23.57 12.99
CA TRP A 67 8.23 24.10 14.34
C TRP A 67 8.76 25.55 14.32
N ASP A 68 9.75 25.85 13.47
CA ASP A 68 10.29 27.21 13.29
C ASP A 68 9.21 28.18 12.81
N GLU A 69 8.35 27.73 11.88
CA GLU A 69 7.23 28.53 11.35
C GLU A 69 6.17 28.80 12.44
N GLU A 70 5.76 27.76 13.18
CA GLU A 70 4.83 27.88 14.31
C GLU A 70 5.38 28.80 15.40
N TYR A 71 6.67 28.68 15.73
CA TYR A 71 7.35 29.57 16.67
C TYR A 71 7.30 31.03 16.22
N ALA A 72 7.64 31.29 14.95
CA ALA A 72 7.62 32.65 14.39
C ALA A 72 6.21 33.25 14.40
N GLU A 73 5.17 32.48 14.06
CA GLU A 73 3.78 32.90 14.11
C GLU A 73 3.31 33.19 15.55
N MET A 74 3.72 32.37 16.53
CA MET A 74 3.39 32.56 17.94
C MET A 74 4.04 33.83 18.50
N VAL A 75 5.33 34.06 18.19
CA VAL A 75 6.04 35.28 18.60
C VAL A 75 5.38 36.53 18.00
N GLU A 76 4.94 36.47 16.73
CA GLU A 76 4.24 37.60 16.08
C GLU A 76 2.88 37.89 16.75
N MET A 77 2.14 36.85 17.16
CA MET A 77 0.78 37.00 17.71
C MET A 77 0.78 37.33 19.21
N TYR A 78 1.65 36.72 19.99
CA TYR A 78 1.56 36.72 21.46
C TYR A 78 2.83 37.19 22.18
N GLY A 79 3.95 37.38 21.46
CA GLY A 79 5.25 37.67 22.05
C GLY A 79 5.98 36.43 22.56
N GLU A 80 7.23 36.62 23.01
CA GLU A 80 8.14 35.50 23.41
C GLU A 80 7.66 34.69 24.63
N ASP A 81 6.74 35.23 25.44
CA ASP A 81 6.25 34.59 26.67
C ASP A 81 5.23 33.45 26.41
N PHE A 82 4.79 33.20 25.17
CA PHE A 82 3.73 32.27 24.79
C PHE A 82 4.16 31.29 23.68
N THR A 83 5.36 30.79 23.75
CA THR A 83 5.98 30.00 22.65
C THR A 83 5.86 28.48 22.80
N ASP A 84 5.09 27.96 23.76
CA ASP A 84 5.08 26.54 24.13
C ASP A 84 4.03 25.68 23.38
N GLU A 85 3.17 26.25 22.53
CA GLU A 85 2.13 25.53 21.80
C GLU A 85 2.58 25.14 20.39
N HIS A 86 3.37 24.09 20.29
CA HIS A 86 3.77 23.49 19.01
C HIS A 86 3.02 22.18 18.76
N ARG A 87 2.79 21.88 17.49
CA ARG A 87 2.23 20.60 17.05
C ARG A 87 3.08 19.42 17.55
N PHE A 88 4.40 19.55 17.43
CA PHE A 88 5.35 18.59 17.98
C PHE A 88 6.38 19.31 18.84
N GLN A 89 6.71 18.73 19.99
CA GLN A 89 7.74 19.27 20.87
C GLN A 89 9.12 18.87 20.37
N ILE A 90 10.02 19.85 20.23
CA ILE A 90 11.43 19.64 19.91
C ILE A 90 12.25 20.02 21.14
N PRO A 91 12.81 19.05 21.89
CA PRO A 91 13.65 19.34 23.06
C PRO A 91 14.90 20.16 22.69
N GLU A 92 15.41 20.93 23.67
CA GLU A 92 16.65 21.67 23.53
C GLU A 92 17.81 20.76 23.08
N GLY A 93 18.57 21.17 22.08
CA GLY A 93 19.66 20.40 21.45
C GLY A 93 19.21 19.29 20.51
N ALA A 94 17.91 19.19 20.21
CA ALA A 94 17.36 18.20 19.28
C ALA A 94 16.84 18.81 17.97
N HIS A 95 17.04 20.10 17.74
CA HIS A 95 16.63 20.77 16.52
C HIS A 95 17.56 20.43 15.34
N TRP A 96 17.08 20.60 14.11
CA TRP A 96 17.85 20.37 12.89
C TRP A 96 19.20 21.09 12.89
N ASN A 97 19.20 22.38 13.27
CA ASN A 97 20.39 23.20 13.30
C ASN A 97 21.40 22.75 14.36
N ASP A 98 20.95 22.25 15.52
CA ASP A 98 21.85 21.70 16.55
C ASP A 98 22.63 20.49 16.03
N VAL A 99 21.95 19.61 15.29
CA VAL A 99 22.59 18.44 14.67
C VAL A 99 23.53 18.85 13.55
N ARG A 100 23.12 19.80 12.68
CA ARG A 100 23.89 20.32 11.55
C ARG A 100 25.20 20.96 12.00
N GLU A 101 25.17 21.74 13.07
CA GLU A 101 26.33 22.45 13.60
C GLU A 101 27.31 21.54 14.37
N THR A 102 26.94 20.28 14.62
CA THR A 102 27.77 19.33 15.34
C THR A 102 29.08 19.04 14.58
N PRO A 103 30.28 19.34 15.14
CA PRO A 103 31.53 19.23 14.41
C PRO A 103 32.00 17.79 14.20
N LYS A 104 31.72 16.87 15.17
CA LYS A 104 32.14 15.47 15.17
C LYS A 104 31.07 14.59 15.79
N ASN A 105 31.06 13.30 15.45
CA ASN A 105 30.05 12.33 15.92
C ASN A 105 28.63 12.71 15.52
N VAL A 106 28.47 13.22 14.29
CA VAL A 106 27.20 13.69 13.74
C VAL A 106 26.11 12.63 13.84
N GLY A 107 26.44 11.37 13.55
CA GLY A 107 25.47 10.26 13.66
C GLY A 107 24.96 10.02 15.08
N THR A 108 25.81 10.27 16.09
CA THR A 108 25.38 10.18 17.52
C THR A 108 24.47 11.34 17.88
N ALA A 109 24.81 12.58 17.47
CA ALA A 109 23.96 13.75 17.69
C ALA A 109 22.59 13.57 17.03
N LEU A 110 22.57 13.13 15.78
CA LEU A 110 21.33 12.85 15.03
C LEU A 110 20.49 11.78 15.75
N GLN A 111 21.07 10.64 16.12
CA GLN A 111 20.34 9.58 16.82
C GLN A 111 19.75 10.08 18.17
N ASN A 112 20.48 10.91 18.90
CA ASN A 112 20.01 11.45 20.17
C ASN A 112 18.86 12.45 19.93
N ALA A 113 18.95 13.33 18.93
CA ALA A 113 17.91 14.27 18.58
C ALA A 113 16.60 13.54 18.18
N LEU A 114 16.68 12.55 17.27
CA LEU A 114 15.53 11.76 16.85
C LEU A 114 14.85 11.05 18.03
N ARG A 115 15.63 10.44 18.93
CA ARG A 115 15.10 9.79 20.15
C ARG A 115 14.48 10.77 21.13
N ALA A 116 15.07 11.96 21.28
CA ALA A 116 14.55 13.00 22.16
C ALA A 116 13.18 13.50 21.65
N ILE A 117 13.05 13.70 20.33
CA ILE A 117 11.78 14.09 19.68
C ILE A 117 10.73 12.99 19.87
N GLU A 118 11.06 11.71 19.64
CA GLU A 118 10.12 10.60 19.89
C GLU A 118 9.67 10.55 21.36
N ALA A 119 10.61 10.74 22.30
CA ALA A 119 10.31 10.70 23.72
C ALA A 119 9.41 11.86 24.18
N ALA A 120 9.57 13.04 23.58
CA ALA A 120 8.73 14.20 23.87
C ALA A 120 7.33 14.11 23.24
N ASN A 121 7.14 13.25 22.21
CA ASN A 121 5.89 13.13 21.44
C ASN A 121 5.41 11.67 21.37
N GLN A 122 5.40 10.95 22.49
CA GLN A 122 5.15 9.50 22.52
C GLN A 122 3.82 9.07 21.89
N GLU A 123 2.77 9.88 22.01
CA GLU A 123 1.43 9.55 21.47
C GLU A 123 1.42 9.49 19.93
N HIS A 124 2.21 10.35 19.27
CA HIS A 124 2.15 10.51 17.82
C HIS A 124 3.40 10.02 17.09
N LEU A 125 4.58 10.13 17.70
CA LEU A 125 5.87 9.89 17.05
C LEU A 125 6.61 8.65 17.52
N TYR A 126 6.04 7.83 18.41
CA TYR A 126 6.72 6.62 18.89
C TYR A 126 7.11 5.69 17.73
N GLY A 127 8.42 5.41 17.60
CA GLY A 127 8.99 4.55 16.57
C GLY A 127 8.89 5.10 15.14
N VAL A 128 8.64 6.40 14.97
CA VAL A 128 8.50 7.02 13.64
C VAL A 128 9.84 7.07 12.89
N PHE A 129 10.97 7.28 13.57
CA PHE A 129 12.28 7.37 12.93
C PHE A 129 12.95 6.01 12.67
N GLY A 130 12.33 4.90 13.10
CA GLY A 130 12.83 3.56 12.85
C GLY A 130 14.09 3.21 13.65
N ASP A 131 14.90 2.30 13.09
CA ASP A 131 16.07 1.72 13.75
C ASP A 131 17.37 1.85 12.94
N ALA A 132 17.44 2.85 12.07
CA ALA A 132 18.63 3.08 11.25
C ALA A 132 19.90 3.22 12.08
N GLN A 133 21.01 2.67 11.56
CA GLN A 133 22.30 2.58 12.26
C GLN A 133 23.09 3.89 12.10
N TRP A 134 22.57 4.99 12.63
CA TRP A 134 23.17 6.34 12.51
C TRP A 134 24.59 6.43 13.06
N THR A 135 24.91 5.67 14.09
CA THR A 135 26.22 5.70 14.76
C THR A 135 27.29 4.83 14.11
N ASN A 136 26.95 4.07 13.08
CA ASN A 136 27.89 3.19 12.40
C ASN A 136 28.78 4.00 11.43
N LYS A 137 29.95 4.44 11.90
CA LYS A 137 30.90 5.27 11.12
C LYS A 137 31.52 4.58 9.92
N GLU A 138 31.54 3.26 9.88
CA GLU A 138 32.02 2.52 8.72
C GLU A 138 31.05 2.62 7.54
N ARG A 139 29.74 2.67 7.83
CA ARG A 139 28.68 2.86 6.84
C ARG A 139 28.39 4.32 6.57
N LEU A 140 28.34 5.13 7.63
CA LEU A 140 27.96 6.56 7.62
C LEU A 140 29.05 7.39 8.29
N PRO A 141 30.16 7.69 7.61
CA PRO A 141 31.17 8.64 8.14
C PRO A 141 30.55 10.02 8.33
N ASP A 142 31.07 10.79 9.31
CA ASP A 142 30.59 12.14 9.62
C ASP A 142 30.52 13.06 8.38
N ALA A 143 31.45 12.91 7.43
CA ALA A 143 31.45 13.68 6.17
C ALA A 143 30.20 13.41 5.34
N LEU A 144 29.84 12.14 5.16
CA LEU A 144 28.66 11.73 4.38
C LEU A 144 27.35 12.21 5.04
N LEU A 145 27.27 12.14 6.37
CA LEU A 145 26.12 12.68 7.10
C LEU A 145 26.02 14.20 6.98
N LYS A 146 27.15 14.91 7.01
CA LYS A 146 27.17 16.36 6.75
C LYS A 146 26.71 16.71 5.36
N ASP A 147 27.15 15.98 4.34
CA ASP A 147 26.71 16.20 2.96
C ASP A 147 25.18 16.02 2.83
N LEU A 148 24.60 14.99 3.50
CA LEU A 148 23.16 14.79 3.54
C LEU A 148 22.42 15.92 4.27
N LEU A 149 22.91 16.33 5.46
CA LEU A 149 22.31 17.41 6.22
C LEU A 149 22.35 18.73 5.45
N GLU A 150 23.50 19.08 4.82
CA GLU A 150 23.62 20.27 3.99
C GLU A 150 22.68 20.23 2.77
N HIS A 151 22.56 19.06 2.14
CA HIS A 151 21.65 18.89 1.01
C HIS A 151 20.18 19.18 1.41
N PHE A 152 19.69 18.60 2.51
CA PHE A 152 18.35 18.88 3.02
C PHE A 152 18.19 20.29 3.57
N SER A 153 19.26 20.90 4.08
CA SER A 153 19.24 22.29 4.59
C SER A 153 19.01 23.34 3.48
N ALA A 154 19.21 22.96 2.21
CA ALA A 154 18.90 23.82 1.08
C ALA A 154 17.39 23.98 0.83
N LEU A 155 16.55 23.17 1.49
CA LEU A 155 15.09 23.22 1.39
C LEU A 155 14.50 23.88 2.64
N ASP A 156 13.46 24.68 2.43
CA ASP A 156 12.51 25.06 3.48
C ASP A 156 11.23 24.26 3.27
N LEU A 157 10.94 23.39 4.22
CA LEU A 157 9.82 22.46 4.18
C LEU A 157 8.66 22.89 5.11
N GLY A 158 8.62 24.15 5.58
CA GLY A 158 7.52 24.74 6.34
C GLY A 158 6.19 24.74 5.58
N ASN A 159 5.07 24.90 6.28
CA ASN A 159 3.72 24.87 5.70
C ASN A 159 3.48 26.01 4.68
N SER A 160 4.13 27.15 4.89
CA SER A 160 4.05 28.30 3.99
C SER A 160 4.80 28.09 2.67
N HIS A 161 5.77 27.16 2.62
CA HIS A 161 6.63 26.88 1.46
C HIS A 161 6.22 25.59 0.72
N VAL A 162 5.79 24.55 1.45
CA VAL A 162 5.38 23.26 0.88
C VAL A 162 4.10 22.78 1.54
N GLN A 163 3.04 22.63 0.75
CA GLN A 163 1.78 22.06 1.23
C GLN A 163 1.94 20.58 1.59
N SER A 164 1.19 20.11 2.60
CA SER A 164 1.25 18.71 3.08
C SER A 164 1.00 17.69 1.95
N ASP A 165 0.11 17.97 1.02
CA ASP A 165 -0.16 17.06 -0.11
C ASP A 165 1.06 16.96 -1.05
N ILE A 166 1.79 18.06 -1.29
CA ILE A 166 2.99 18.07 -2.14
C ILE A 166 4.13 17.29 -1.50
N ILE A 167 4.39 17.49 -0.19
CA ILE A 167 5.46 16.76 0.49
C ILE A 167 5.11 15.28 0.66
N GLY A 168 3.85 14.97 0.91
CA GLY A 168 3.35 13.59 0.95
C GLY A 168 3.52 12.88 -0.40
N ASP A 169 3.15 13.51 -1.50
CA ASP A 169 3.33 12.97 -2.86
C ASP A 169 4.81 12.75 -3.19
N ALA A 170 5.69 13.70 -2.83
CA ALA A 170 7.13 13.56 -3.03
C ALA A 170 7.73 12.43 -2.15
N TYR A 171 7.21 12.24 -0.94
CA TYR A 171 7.58 11.12 -0.08
C TYR A 171 7.17 9.76 -0.69
N GLU A 172 5.94 9.65 -1.21
CA GLU A 172 5.50 8.44 -1.91
C GLU A 172 6.29 8.19 -3.21
N TYR A 173 6.68 9.25 -3.93
CA TYR A 173 7.59 9.13 -5.07
C TYR A 173 8.91 8.47 -4.66
N LEU A 174 9.52 8.90 -3.54
CA LEU A 174 10.74 8.28 -3.02
C LEU A 174 10.53 6.81 -2.65
N ILE A 175 9.43 6.47 -1.96
CA ILE A 175 9.10 5.09 -1.62
C ILE A 175 9.05 4.23 -2.89
N LYS A 176 8.38 4.73 -3.94
CA LYS A 176 8.30 4.06 -5.24
C LYS A 176 9.69 3.88 -5.87
N GLN A 177 10.51 4.93 -5.91
CA GLN A 177 11.85 4.87 -6.47
C GLN A 177 12.75 3.87 -5.73
N PHE A 178 12.65 3.80 -4.40
CA PHE A 178 13.37 2.81 -3.61
C PHE A 178 12.85 1.39 -3.86
N ALA A 179 11.55 1.19 -4.04
CA ALA A 179 10.99 -0.09 -4.43
C ALA A 179 11.51 -0.53 -5.82
N ASP A 180 11.52 0.38 -6.80
CA ASP A 180 12.06 0.13 -8.15
C ASP A 180 13.56 -0.22 -8.12
N ALA A 181 14.34 0.46 -7.29
CA ALA A 181 15.79 0.26 -7.19
C ALA A 181 16.18 -1.09 -6.52
N THR A 182 15.28 -1.67 -5.72
CA THR A 182 15.53 -2.85 -4.89
C THR A 182 14.97 -4.16 -5.46
N ASN A 183 14.51 -4.19 -6.69
CA ASN A 183 13.78 -5.23 -7.43
C ASN A 183 14.20 -6.73 -7.21
N LYS A 184 15.07 -7.06 -6.27
CA LYS A 184 15.60 -8.42 -6.07
C LYS A 184 15.49 -9.00 -4.66
N LYS A 185 15.03 -8.27 -3.64
CA LYS A 185 14.78 -8.85 -2.31
C LYS A 185 13.31 -8.79 -1.99
N ALA A 186 12.65 -9.92 -2.23
CA ALA A 186 11.26 -10.19 -1.96
C ALA A 186 10.86 -9.86 -0.52
N GLY A 187 9.74 -9.17 -0.33
CA GLY A 187 9.05 -9.01 0.95
C GLY A 187 8.36 -7.67 1.16
N GLU A 188 8.76 -6.62 0.45
CA GLU A 188 8.12 -5.32 0.54
C GLU A 188 7.51 -4.96 -0.81
N PHE A 189 6.29 -5.43 -1.07
CA PHE A 189 5.57 -5.11 -2.30
C PHE A 189 4.91 -3.74 -2.16
N TYR A 190 5.44 -2.75 -2.88
CA TYR A 190 4.70 -1.53 -3.14
C TYR A 190 3.49 -1.85 -4.02
N THR A 191 2.29 -1.56 -3.56
CA THR A 191 1.07 -1.74 -4.35
C THR A 191 0.93 -0.58 -5.33
N PRO A 192 0.74 -0.82 -6.64
CA PRO A 192 0.52 0.26 -7.60
C PRO A 192 -0.66 1.15 -7.20
N ARG A 193 -0.48 2.48 -7.25
CA ARG A 193 -1.52 3.46 -6.84
C ARG A 193 -2.87 3.23 -7.54
N SER A 194 -2.86 2.81 -8.80
CA SER A 194 -4.10 2.51 -9.54
C SER A 194 -4.84 1.30 -8.99
N VAL A 195 -4.11 0.28 -8.50
CA VAL A 195 -4.72 -0.88 -7.83
C VAL A 195 -5.28 -0.47 -6.46
N VAL A 196 -4.53 0.33 -5.69
CA VAL A 196 -5.01 0.89 -4.41
C VAL A 196 -6.32 1.66 -4.64
N ARG A 197 -6.32 2.59 -5.60
CA ARG A 197 -7.49 3.39 -5.94
C ARG A 197 -8.68 2.52 -6.35
N LEU A 198 -8.47 1.54 -7.23
CA LEU A 198 -9.52 0.61 -7.65
C LEU A 198 -10.14 -0.12 -6.46
N MET A 199 -9.33 -0.69 -5.57
CA MET A 199 -9.81 -1.42 -4.39
C MET A 199 -10.58 -0.51 -3.45
N VAL A 200 -10.06 0.68 -3.18
CA VAL A 200 -10.71 1.67 -2.32
C VAL A 200 -12.01 2.16 -2.93
N ASP A 201 -12.04 2.49 -4.23
CA ASP A 201 -13.25 2.95 -4.93
C ASP A 201 -14.34 1.86 -4.95
N ILE A 202 -13.97 0.58 -5.05
CA ILE A 202 -14.91 -0.55 -4.95
C ILE A 202 -15.48 -0.67 -3.52
N LEU A 203 -14.63 -0.59 -2.50
CA LEU A 203 -15.08 -0.64 -1.10
C LEU A 203 -15.87 0.60 -0.72
N SER A 204 -15.54 1.74 -1.34
CA SER A 204 -16.18 3.04 -1.11
C SER A 204 -16.35 3.36 0.38
N PRO A 205 -15.23 3.56 1.12
CA PRO A 205 -15.28 3.91 2.53
C PRO A 205 -15.96 5.26 2.71
N LYS A 206 -16.72 5.38 3.81
CA LYS A 206 -17.47 6.59 4.15
C LYS A 206 -16.80 7.32 5.32
N SER A 207 -17.07 8.61 5.42
CA SER A 207 -16.68 9.41 6.58
C SER A 207 -17.08 8.72 7.90
N GLY A 208 -16.11 8.57 8.80
CA GLY A 208 -16.32 8.00 10.13
C GLY A 208 -16.31 6.46 10.20
N GLU A 209 -16.20 5.75 9.08
CA GLU A 209 -15.96 4.29 9.08
C GLU A 209 -14.54 3.95 9.52
N THR A 210 -14.38 2.79 10.13
CA THR A 210 -13.07 2.24 10.52
C THR A 210 -12.44 1.49 9.35
N ILE A 211 -11.14 1.76 9.10
CA ILE A 211 -10.36 1.14 8.03
C ILE A 211 -9.22 0.34 8.64
N TYR A 212 -9.06 -0.91 8.23
CA TYR A 212 -7.99 -1.79 8.70
C TYR A 212 -7.20 -2.41 7.55
N ASP A 213 -5.88 -2.28 7.63
CA ASP A 213 -4.94 -2.99 6.76
C ASP A 213 -4.03 -3.90 7.60
N PRO A 214 -4.25 -5.23 7.60
CA PRO A 214 -3.47 -6.18 8.39
C PRO A 214 -2.04 -6.43 7.88
N ALA A 215 -1.68 -5.90 6.72
CA ALA A 215 -0.35 -5.97 6.11
C ALA A 215 0.00 -4.63 5.47
N CYS A 216 -0.06 -3.55 6.26
CA CYS A 216 -0.22 -2.18 5.75
C CYS A 216 1.00 -1.65 4.97
N GLY A 217 2.14 -2.35 5.01
CA GLY A 217 3.32 -1.91 4.28
C GLY A 217 3.68 -0.46 4.61
N THR A 218 3.72 0.38 3.60
CA THR A 218 4.00 1.83 3.73
C THR A 218 2.75 2.70 3.93
N GLY A 219 1.60 2.10 4.24
CA GLY A 219 0.35 2.81 4.54
C GLY A 219 -0.47 3.25 3.32
N GLY A 220 -0.09 2.82 2.11
CA GLY A 220 -0.72 3.29 0.87
C GLY A 220 -2.22 3.01 0.76
N MET A 221 -2.72 1.88 1.30
CA MET A 221 -4.16 1.56 1.31
C MET A 221 -4.94 2.50 2.24
N LEU A 222 -4.38 2.80 3.41
CA LEU A 222 -4.99 3.72 4.38
C LEU A 222 -5.05 5.14 3.82
N LEU A 223 -3.97 5.62 3.20
CA LEU A 223 -3.94 6.90 2.49
C LEU A 223 -4.96 6.96 1.36
N GLY A 224 -5.05 5.88 0.58
CA GLY A 224 -6.04 5.78 -0.49
C GLY A 224 -7.48 5.95 0.01
N ALA A 225 -7.80 5.36 1.17
CA ALA A 225 -9.12 5.51 1.80
C ALA A 225 -9.42 6.96 2.22
N VAL A 226 -8.44 7.66 2.80
CA VAL A 226 -8.56 9.09 3.17
C VAL A 226 -8.75 9.94 1.91
N GLN A 227 -7.95 9.70 0.88
CA GLN A 227 -8.04 10.44 -0.38
C GLN A 227 -9.40 10.22 -1.07
N HIS A 228 -9.93 8.98 -1.05
CA HIS A 228 -11.25 8.69 -1.59
C HIS A 228 -12.35 9.53 -0.94
N VAL A 229 -12.34 9.64 0.40
CA VAL A 229 -13.33 10.47 1.11
C VAL A 229 -13.16 11.94 0.78
N ARG A 230 -11.92 12.44 0.69
CA ARG A 230 -11.61 13.81 0.26
C ARG A 230 -12.13 14.10 -1.16
N ASP A 231 -11.86 13.21 -2.12
CA ASP A 231 -12.30 13.33 -3.52
C ASP A 231 -13.83 13.33 -3.66
N LYS A 232 -14.53 12.67 -2.73
CA LYS A 232 -16.01 12.66 -2.66
C LYS A 232 -16.60 13.84 -1.89
N GLY A 233 -15.77 14.80 -1.47
CA GLY A 233 -16.19 15.99 -0.73
C GLY A 233 -16.50 15.73 0.75
N GLY A 234 -16.06 14.57 1.29
CA GLY A 234 -16.13 14.27 2.72
C GLY A 234 -14.99 14.93 3.50
N ASP A 235 -15.14 14.99 4.82
CA ASP A 235 -14.12 15.53 5.72
C ASP A 235 -13.14 14.41 6.15
N PRO A 236 -11.86 14.47 5.76
CA PRO A 236 -10.84 13.49 6.18
C PRO A 236 -10.66 13.40 7.70
N ARG A 237 -10.98 14.46 8.46
CA ARG A 237 -10.89 14.46 9.94
C ARG A 237 -11.84 13.45 10.57
N THR A 238 -12.85 12.98 9.86
CA THR A 238 -13.74 11.92 10.33
C THR A 238 -13.06 10.57 10.50
N PHE A 239 -11.83 10.43 9.96
CA PHE A 239 -10.99 9.25 10.16
C PHE A 239 -10.06 9.32 11.37
N PHE A 240 -10.09 10.38 12.17
CA PHE A 240 -9.30 10.45 13.40
C PHE A 240 -9.66 9.28 14.32
N GLY A 241 -8.64 8.51 14.73
CA GLY A 241 -8.80 7.27 15.50
C GLY A 241 -9.52 6.13 14.76
N LYS A 242 -9.60 6.19 13.43
CA LYS A 242 -10.33 5.22 12.58
C LYS A 242 -9.45 4.45 11.60
N LEU A 243 -8.17 4.78 11.49
CA LEU A 243 -7.21 4.12 10.62
C LEU A 243 -6.33 3.18 11.41
N PHE A 244 -6.34 1.92 11.05
CA PHE A 244 -5.64 0.85 11.73
C PHE A 244 -4.75 0.10 10.74
N GLY A 245 -3.49 -0.13 11.09
CA GLY A 245 -2.56 -0.89 10.27
C GLY A 245 -1.65 -1.77 11.12
N GLN A 246 -1.33 -2.95 10.64
CA GLN A 246 -0.33 -3.80 11.26
C GLN A 246 0.74 -4.16 10.23
N GLU A 247 2.02 -3.99 10.60
CA GLU A 247 3.16 -4.27 9.73
C GLU A 247 4.26 -4.99 10.51
N ARG A 248 4.79 -6.07 9.94
CA ARG A 248 5.81 -6.89 10.59
C ARG A 248 7.18 -6.22 10.63
N ASN A 249 7.56 -5.55 9.55
CA ASN A 249 8.87 -4.94 9.41
C ASN A 249 8.89 -3.57 10.10
N LEU A 250 9.85 -3.37 11.03
CA LEU A 250 9.96 -2.12 11.80
C LEU A 250 10.17 -0.90 10.91
N THR A 251 11.11 -0.97 9.98
CA THR A 251 11.41 0.14 9.06
C THR A 251 10.19 0.49 8.22
N THR A 252 9.48 -0.52 7.70
CA THR A 252 8.29 -0.31 6.87
C THR A 252 7.13 0.29 7.68
N ALA A 253 6.93 -0.16 8.93
CA ALA A 253 5.96 0.44 9.84
C ALA A 253 6.28 1.92 10.15
N SER A 254 7.56 2.25 10.35
CA SER A 254 8.02 3.64 10.53
C SER A 254 7.75 4.49 9.29
N VAL A 255 8.03 3.95 8.10
CA VAL A 255 7.71 4.62 6.82
C VAL A 255 6.21 4.87 6.70
N ALA A 256 5.35 3.92 7.10
CA ALA A 256 3.90 4.11 7.09
C ALA A 256 3.45 5.25 8.01
N ARG A 257 3.99 5.33 9.23
CA ARG A 257 3.68 6.43 10.17
C ARG A 257 4.10 7.78 9.59
N MET A 258 5.35 7.90 9.11
CA MET A 258 5.83 9.13 8.46
C MET A 258 4.96 9.51 7.26
N ASN A 259 4.56 8.52 6.46
CA ASN A 259 3.73 8.74 5.28
C ASN A 259 2.37 9.36 5.65
N LEU A 260 1.69 8.81 6.65
CA LEU A 260 0.42 9.34 7.14
C LEU A 260 0.58 10.76 7.71
N LEU A 261 1.61 10.99 8.53
CA LEU A 261 1.88 12.30 9.14
C LEU A 261 2.19 13.38 8.11
N LEU A 262 2.98 13.06 7.07
CA LEU A 262 3.30 14.00 5.99
C LEU A 262 2.07 14.37 5.15
N HIS A 263 1.07 13.47 5.05
CA HIS A 263 -0.22 13.76 4.43
C HIS A 263 -1.22 14.46 5.38
N GLY A 264 -0.76 14.89 6.55
CA GLY A 264 -1.59 15.62 7.52
C GLY A 264 -2.57 14.74 8.31
N ILE A 265 -2.32 13.43 8.37
CA ILE A 265 -3.08 12.50 9.18
C ILE A 265 -2.31 12.25 10.46
N GLU A 266 -2.88 12.59 11.61
CA GLU A 266 -2.20 12.57 12.91
C GLU A 266 -2.69 11.47 13.83
N ASP A 267 -3.97 11.10 13.71
CA ASP A 267 -4.62 10.13 14.61
C ASP A 267 -4.90 8.83 13.86
N PHE A 268 -4.00 7.88 14.05
CA PHE A 268 -4.02 6.53 13.47
C PHE A 268 -3.33 5.54 14.42
N ALA A 269 -3.58 4.26 14.21
CA ALA A 269 -2.89 3.19 14.92
C ALA A 269 -2.13 2.31 13.92
N ILE A 270 -0.82 2.54 13.77
CA ILE A 270 0.08 1.66 13.02
C ILE A 270 0.92 0.87 14.01
N GLU A 271 0.65 -0.43 14.11
CA GLU A 271 1.31 -1.30 15.06
C GLU A 271 2.31 -2.25 14.39
N ARG A 272 3.46 -2.44 15.06
CA ARG A 272 4.46 -3.40 14.60
C ARG A 272 4.12 -4.80 15.11
N GLY A 273 3.95 -5.75 14.21
CA GLY A 273 3.73 -7.16 14.61
C GLY A 273 3.41 -8.07 13.45
N ASP A 274 3.61 -9.36 13.65
CA ASP A 274 3.22 -10.41 12.69
C ASP A 274 1.73 -10.72 12.89
N THR A 275 0.89 -10.22 12.03
CA THR A 275 -0.57 -10.30 12.11
C THR A 275 -1.08 -11.74 12.17
N LEU A 276 -0.49 -12.64 11.40
CA LEU A 276 -0.93 -14.03 11.40
C LEU A 276 -0.55 -14.75 12.69
N ARG A 277 0.59 -14.39 13.30
CA ARG A 277 1.06 -15.00 14.55
C ARG A 277 0.54 -14.29 15.80
N ASN A 278 0.45 -12.99 15.77
CA ASN A 278 0.08 -12.15 16.90
C ASN A 278 -0.68 -10.89 16.44
N PRO A 279 -1.99 -11.01 16.14
CA PRO A 279 -2.81 -9.85 15.84
C PRO A 279 -2.90 -8.94 17.06
N ILE A 280 -2.64 -7.64 16.87
CA ILE A 280 -2.58 -6.67 17.98
C ILE A 280 -3.96 -6.07 18.25
N PHE A 281 -4.73 -5.80 17.21
CA PHE A 281 -6.05 -5.20 17.37
C PHE A 281 -7.07 -6.24 17.82
N THR A 282 -7.36 -6.20 19.12
CA THR A 282 -8.32 -7.10 19.80
C THR A 282 -9.41 -6.29 20.48
N ASP A 283 -10.57 -6.90 20.67
CA ASP A 283 -11.67 -6.34 21.46
C ASP A 283 -11.55 -6.78 22.92
N PRO A 284 -11.22 -5.88 23.85
CA PRO A 284 -11.07 -6.22 25.26
C PRO A 284 -12.34 -6.78 25.92
N SER A 285 -13.51 -6.47 25.36
CA SER A 285 -14.81 -6.89 25.92
C SER A 285 -15.15 -8.35 25.59
N THR A 286 -14.70 -8.84 24.42
CA THR A 286 -14.98 -10.19 23.94
C THR A 286 -13.75 -11.10 23.99
N GLY A 287 -12.55 -10.55 24.07
CA GLY A 287 -11.29 -11.26 23.88
C GLY A 287 -11.03 -11.69 22.42
N GLY A 288 -11.93 -11.35 21.51
CA GLY A 288 -11.84 -11.61 20.08
C GLY A 288 -10.98 -10.58 19.34
N LEU A 289 -10.93 -10.67 18.00
CA LEU A 289 -10.36 -9.62 17.17
C LEU A 289 -11.25 -8.38 17.17
N ALA A 290 -10.63 -7.20 17.08
CA ALA A 290 -11.36 -5.99 16.75
C ALA A 290 -11.98 -6.11 15.35
N THR A 291 -13.12 -5.46 15.14
CA THR A 291 -13.83 -5.52 13.86
C THR A 291 -13.95 -4.13 13.24
N PHE A 292 -13.87 -4.09 11.90
CA PHE A 292 -13.77 -2.86 11.13
C PHE A 292 -14.78 -2.84 9.98
N ASP A 293 -15.21 -1.64 9.59
CA ASP A 293 -16.17 -1.44 8.49
C ASP A 293 -15.54 -1.78 7.13
N CYS A 294 -14.29 -1.40 6.91
CA CYS A 294 -13.51 -1.73 5.72
C CYS A 294 -12.21 -2.41 6.11
N VAL A 295 -11.94 -3.60 5.54
CA VAL A 295 -10.66 -4.30 5.67
C VAL A 295 -10.04 -4.40 4.29
N ILE A 296 -8.83 -3.87 4.10
CA ILE A 296 -8.21 -3.78 2.79
C ILE A 296 -6.73 -4.17 2.88
N ALA A 297 -6.25 -5.06 2.02
CA ALA A 297 -4.85 -5.47 2.07
C ALA A 297 -4.32 -5.97 0.73
N ASN A 298 -3.00 -5.81 0.56
CA ASN A 298 -2.18 -6.56 -0.38
C ASN A 298 -1.11 -7.34 0.42
N PRO A 299 -1.47 -8.49 1.01
CA PRO A 299 -0.54 -9.27 1.82
C PRO A 299 0.55 -9.94 0.96
N PRO A 300 1.67 -10.39 1.56
CA PRO A 300 2.71 -11.10 0.83
C PRO A 300 2.17 -12.41 0.24
N PHE A 301 2.40 -12.61 -1.08
CA PHE A 301 1.88 -13.75 -1.83
C PHE A 301 2.53 -15.06 -1.42
N SER A 302 1.72 -16.09 -1.24
CA SER A 302 2.15 -17.48 -0.95
C SER A 302 3.20 -17.56 0.17
N LEU A 303 2.95 -16.80 1.25
CA LEU A 303 3.84 -16.75 2.40
C LEU A 303 4.01 -18.13 3.02
N LYS A 304 5.26 -18.61 3.09
CA LYS A 304 5.61 -19.88 3.74
C LYS A 304 5.92 -19.66 5.22
N ASN A 305 5.75 -20.72 6.02
CA ASN A 305 6.04 -20.70 7.46
C ASN A 305 5.34 -19.52 8.18
N TRP A 306 4.09 -19.27 7.80
CA TRP A 306 3.29 -18.12 8.22
C TRP A 306 2.74 -18.22 9.66
N GLY A 307 3.02 -19.33 10.39
CA GLY A 307 2.56 -19.54 11.76
C GLY A 307 1.39 -20.51 11.88
N ARG A 308 1.29 -21.47 10.94
CA ARG A 308 0.26 -22.49 10.92
C ARG A 308 0.11 -23.22 12.25
N GLU A 309 1.22 -23.49 12.92
CA GLU A 309 1.28 -24.16 14.23
C GLU A 309 0.51 -23.41 15.33
N ILE A 310 0.44 -22.08 15.25
CA ILE A 310 -0.32 -21.25 16.20
C ILE A 310 -1.82 -21.36 15.89
N TRP A 311 -2.18 -21.46 14.61
CA TRP A 311 -3.57 -21.53 14.17
C TRP A 311 -4.27 -22.85 14.48
N GLU A 312 -3.55 -23.90 14.83
CA GLU A 312 -4.14 -25.17 15.30
C GLU A 312 -4.93 -24.97 16.62
N SER A 313 -4.56 -23.99 17.42
CA SER A 313 -5.25 -23.60 18.65
C SER A 313 -5.53 -22.10 18.70
N ASP A 314 -5.94 -21.53 17.56
CA ASP A 314 -6.13 -20.09 17.42
C ASP A 314 -7.19 -19.53 18.38
N PRO A 315 -6.80 -18.67 19.34
CA PRO A 315 -7.73 -18.15 20.33
C PRO A 315 -8.78 -17.20 19.73
N TRP A 316 -8.55 -16.70 18.53
CA TRP A 316 -9.45 -15.77 17.83
C TRP A 316 -10.39 -16.46 16.84
N GLY A 317 -10.30 -17.80 16.69
CA GLY A 317 -11.18 -18.58 15.82
C GLY A 317 -11.04 -18.29 14.34
N ARG A 318 -9.85 -17.90 13.88
CA ARG A 318 -9.60 -17.53 12.48
C ARG A 318 -9.59 -18.71 11.52
N ALA A 319 -9.31 -19.92 11.97
CA ALA A 319 -9.34 -21.13 11.14
C ALA A 319 -10.76 -21.69 10.93
N PHE A 320 -11.78 -20.83 10.87
CA PHE A 320 -13.20 -21.21 10.84
C PHE A 320 -13.62 -21.99 9.59
N ALA A 321 -12.92 -21.82 8.46
CA ALA A 321 -13.20 -22.54 7.22
C ALA A 321 -12.18 -23.64 6.91
N GLY A 322 -11.17 -23.81 7.76
CA GLY A 322 -10.10 -24.78 7.61
C GLY A 322 -8.72 -24.18 7.84
N LEU A 323 -7.73 -25.04 8.09
CA LEU A 323 -6.36 -24.64 8.39
C LEU A 323 -5.50 -24.69 7.11
N PRO A 324 -5.06 -23.57 6.54
CA PRO A 324 -4.23 -23.53 5.34
C PRO A 324 -2.91 -24.29 5.52
N THR A 325 -2.27 -24.69 4.41
CA THR A 325 -0.99 -25.40 4.45
C THR A 325 0.17 -24.47 4.82
N ASP A 326 1.28 -25.01 5.31
CA ASP A 326 2.48 -24.23 5.63
C ASP A 326 3.10 -23.53 4.42
N ASN A 327 2.81 -24.02 3.23
CA ASN A 327 3.41 -23.51 1.99
C ASN A 327 2.69 -22.28 1.42
N SER A 328 1.51 -21.92 1.95
CA SER A 328 0.72 -20.79 1.47
C SER A 328 -0.16 -20.22 2.58
N GLY A 329 0.13 -19.00 2.99
CA GLY A 329 -0.68 -18.21 3.92
C GLY A 329 -1.82 -17.43 3.27
N ASP A 330 -2.07 -17.58 1.96
CA ASP A 330 -3.03 -16.76 1.23
C ASP A 330 -4.44 -16.80 1.88
N PHE A 331 -4.95 -17.97 2.18
CA PHE A 331 -6.24 -18.11 2.88
C PHE A 331 -6.17 -17.92 4.40
N ALA A 332 -4.99 -17.86 5.01
CA ALA A 332 -4.87 -17.39 6.38
C ALA A 332 -5.16 -15.88 6.43
N TRP A 333 -4.60 -15.11 5.51
CA TRP A 333 -4.91 -13.70 5.37
C TRP A 333 -6.41 -13.46 5.12
N VAL A 334 -7.01 -14.20 4.18
CA VAL A 334 -8.46 -14.08 3.90
C VAL A 334 -9.29 -14.35 5.16
N GLN A 335 -9.02 -15.43 5.89
CA GLN A 335 -9.78 -15.78 7.09
C GLN A 335 -9.57 -14.77 8.22
N HIS A 336 -8.34 -14.26 8.42
CA HIS A 336 -8.07 -13.18 9.36
C HIS A 336 -8.89 -11.93 9.03
N MET A 337 -8.87 -11.49 7.76
CA MET A 337 -9.62 -10.33 7.30
C MET A 337 -11.13 -10.51 7.45
N VAL A 338 -11.67 -11.71 7.12
CA VAL A 338 -13.09 -12.02 7.31
C VAL A 338 -13.47 -11.96 8.79
N THR A 339 -12.63 -12.48 9.70
CA THR A 339 -12.88 -12.40 11.15
C THR A 339 -12.87 -10.96 11.64
N SER A 340 -12.05 -10.09 11.02
CA SER A 340 -11.93 -8.67 11.36
C SER A 340 -12.98 -7.76 10.68
N MET A 341 -13.91 -8.31 9.89
CA MET A 341 -15.01 -7.51 9.33
C MET A 341 -16.14 -7.30 10.34
N ALA A 342 -16.64 -6.08 10.48
CA ALA A 342 -17.82 -5.74 11.28
C ALA A 342 -19.06 -6.52 10.83
N LEU A 343 -19.86 -7.02 11.79
CA LEU A 343 -20.98 -7.92 11.51
C LEU A 343 -22.10 -7.30 10.64
N GLY A 344 -22.27 -5.99 10.67
CA GLY A 344 -23.34 -5.29 9.95
C GLY A 344 -23.00 -5.04 8.48
N ASN A 345 -22.09 -4.11 8.27
CA ASN A 345 -21.69 -3.54 6.98
C ASN A 345 -20.24 -3.86 6.59
N GLY A 346 -19.58 -4.73 7.34
CA GLY A 346 -18.19 -5.10 7.11
C GLY A 346 -17.97 -5.64 5.70
N ARG A 347 -16.96 -5.08 5.03
CA ARG A 347 -16.55 -5.45 3.68
C ARG A 347 -15.04 -5.44 3.56
N MET A 348 -14.52 -6.25 2.65
CA MET A 348 -13.09 -6.32 2.44
C MET A 348 -12.71 -6.45 0.97
N ALA A 349 -11.50 -6.00 0.66
CA ALA A 349 -10.82 -6.24 -0.61
C ALA A 349 -9.41 -6.77 -0.32
N VAL A 350 -9.03 -7.84 -0.97
CA VAL A 350 -7.70 -8.44 -0.82
C VAL A 350 -7.10 -8.79 -2.17
N VAL A 351 -5.82 -8.46 -2.35
CA VAL A 351 -5.04 -8.91 -3.51
C VAL A 351 -4.43 -10.27 -3.18
N LEU A 352 -4.59 -11.22 -4.09
CA LEU A 352 -4.05 -12.58 -3.97
C LEU A 352 -3.39 -13.01 -5.30
N PRO A 353 -2.47 -13.99 -5.30
CA PRO A 353 -2.05 -14.63 -6.53
C PRO A 353 -3.25 -15.35 -7.15
N GLN A 354 -3.39 -15.27 -8.48
CA GLN A 354 -4.56 -15.82 -9.19
C GLN A 354 -4.77 -17.33 -8.91
N GLY A 355 -3.70 -18.06 -8.57
CA GLY A 355 -3.78 -19.47 -8.13
C GLY A 355 -4.73 -19.72 -6.96
N ALA A 356 -4.97 -18.74 -6.08
CA ALA A 356 -5.94 -18.85 -4.99
C ALA A 356 -7.37 -19.14 -5.48
N LEU A 357 -7.69 -18.78 -6.74
CA LEU A 357 -9.02 -18.99 -7.32
C LEU A 357 -9.31 -20.45 -7.66
N PHE A 358 -8.28 -21.29 -7.89
CA PHE A 358 -8.48 -22.64 -8.43
C PHE A 358 -7.62 -23.73 -7.78
N ARG A 359 -6.66 -23.40 -6.89
CA ARG A 359 -5.91 -24.43 -6.14
C ARG A 359 -6.89 -25.30 -5.36
N GLY A 360 -6.71 -26.63 -5.43
CA GLY A 360 -7.51 -27.64 -4.74
C GLY A 360 -7.08 -27.92 -3.30
N GLY A 361 -7.52 -29.03 -2.76
CA GLY A 361 -7.20 -29.46 -1.40
C GLY A 361 -7.77 -28.52 -0.34
N VAL A 362 -7.02 -28.24 0.72
CA VAL A 362 -7.49 -27.41 1.84
C VAL A 362 -7.90 -26.00 1.37
N GLU A 363 -7.17 -25.39 0.44
CA GLU A 363 -7.53 -24.07 -0.09
C GLU A 363 -8.85 -24.11 -0.87
N GLY A 364 -9.11 -25.20 -1.61
CA GLY A 364 -10.40 -25.44 -2.26
C GLY A 364 -11.55 -25.54 -1.25
N ASN A 365 -11.35 -26.28 -0.17
CA ASN A 365 -12.37 -26.41 0.89
C ASN A 365 -12.67 -25.07 1.59
N ILE A 366 -11.63 -24.26 1.86
CA ILE A 366 -11.83 -22.93 2.45
C ILE A 366 -12.60 -22.03 1.48
N ARG A 367 -12.26 -22.05 0.19
CA ARG A 367 -12.95 -21.29 -0.83
C ARG A 367 -14.43 -21.71 -0.95
N GLN A 368 -14.69 -23.02 -0.98
CA GLN A 368 -16.04 -23.58 -0.95
C GLN A 368 -16.83 -23.07 0.26
N TYR A 369 -16.25 -23.13 1.45
CA TYR A 369 -16.91 -22.64 2.66
C TYR A 369 -17.28 -21.16 2.55
N LEU A 370 -16.36 -20.30 2.08
CA LEU A 370 -16.61 -18.87 1.91
C LEU A 370 -17.74 -18.58 0.90
N LEU A 371 -17.84 -19.39 -0.17
CA LEU A 371 -18.91 -19.32 -1.16
C LEU A 371 -20.25 -19.77 -0.56
N GLN A 372 -20.28 -20.89 0.14
CA GLN A 372 -21.49 -21.42 0.81
C GLN A 372 -22.02 -20.47 1.90
N GLN A 373 -21.14 -19.69 2.54
CA GLN A 373 -21.53 -18.61 3.47
C GLN A 373 -21.94 -17.31 2.74
N ASP A 374 -21.99 -17.33 1.42
CA ASP A 374 -22.34 -16.19 0.56
C ASP A 374 -21.50 -14.92 0.84
N LEU A 375 -20.21 -15.09 1.17
CA LEU A 375 -19.31 -13.97 1.53
C LEU A 375 -18.64 -13.35 0.29
N ILE A 376 -18.29 -14.13 -0.73
CA ILE A 376 -17.57 -13.64 -1.92
C ILE A 376 -18.55 -12.91 -2.85
N GLU A 377 -18.37 -11.61 -3.02
CA GLU A 377 -19.21 -10.77 -3.89
C GLU A 377 -18.66 -10.65 -5.32
N THR A 378 -17.33 -10.45 -5.44
CA THR A 378 -16.70 -10.19 -6.75
C THR A 378 -15.29 -10.77 -6.79
N VAL A 379 -14.92 -11.29 -7.95
CA VAL A 379 -13.58 -11.75 -8.33
C VAL A 379 -13.11 -10.93 -9.51
N ILE A 380 -11.92 -10.32 -9.44
CA ILE A 380 -11.35 -9.52 -10.51
C ILE A 380 -9.98 -10.10 -10.86
N GLY A 381 -9.80 -10.64 -12.05
CA GLY A 381 -8.50 -11.05 -12.57
C GLY A 381 -7.75 -9.87 -13.13
N LEU A 382 -6.53 -9.65 -12.68
CA LEU A 382 -5.66 -8.57 -13.15
C LEU A 382 -4.62 -9.09 -14.14
N ALA A 383 -4.06 -8.19 -14.94
CA ALA A 383 -2.96 -8.50 -15.84
C ALA A 383 -1.74 -9.06 -15.09
N PRO A 384 -0.94 -9.94 -15.73
CA PRO A 384 0.31 -10.40 -15.16
C PRO A 384 1.33 -9.25 -15.06
N ASN A 385 2.34 -9.42 -14.21
CA ASN A 385 3.45 -8.49 -14.09
C ASN A 385 3.05 -7.04 -13.75
N LEU A 386 1.96 -6.85 -12.96
CA LEU A 386 1.56 -5.54 -12.42
C LEU A 386 2.26 -5.20 -11.10
N PHE A 387 2.63 -6.22 -10.33
CA PHE A 387 3.20 -6.04 -8.99
C PHE A 387 4.71 -6.17 -9.02
N TYR A 388 5.38 -5.37 -8.21
CA TYR A 388 6.84 -5.37 -8.12
C TYR A 388 7.37 -6.73 -7.62
N GLY A 389 8.47 -7.18 -8.23
CA GLY A 389 9.16 -8.41 -7.82
C GLY A 389 8.47 -9.73 -8.20
N THR A 390 7.32 -9.71 -8.89
CA THR A 390 6.65 -10.91 -9.36
C THR A 390 6.06 -10.75 -10.76
N GLY A 391 6.25 -11.77 -11.60
CA GLY A 391 5.58 -11.87 -12.90
C GLY A 391 4.19 -12.53 -12.83
N LEU A 392 3.75 -12.97 -11.64
CA LEU A 392 2.49 -13.67 -11.47
C LEU A 392 1.31 -12.76 -11.75
N ALA A 393 0.26 -13.32 -12.35
CA ALA A 393 -1.04 -12.67 -12.40
C ALA A 393 -1.67 -12.70 -10.99
N ALA A 394 -2.23 -11.57 -10.58
CA ALA A 394 -2.96 -11.43 -9.34
C ALA A 394 -4.47 -11.31 -9.59
N CYS A 395 -5.24 -11.51 -8.53
CA CYS A 395 -6.67 -11.21 -8.52
C CYS A 395 -7.01 -10.36 -7.30
N ILE A 396 -8.14 -9.66 -7.36
CA ILE A 396 -8.76 -9.00 -6.22
C ILE A 396 -10.01 -9.80 -5.84
N LEU A 397 -10.12 -10.20 -4.57
CA LEU A 397 -11.34 -10.75 -3.99
C LEU A 397 -12.04 -9.68 -3.18
N ILE A 398 -13.34 -9.48 -3.45
CA ILE A 398 -14.22 -8.61 -2.68
C ILE A 398 -15.18 -9.48 -1.90
N LEU A 399 -15.19 -9.33 -0.58
CA LEU A 399 -16.09 -10.04 0.32
C LEU A 399 -16.91 -9.06 1.15
N ARG A 400 -18.12 -9.49 1.54
CA ARG A 400 -19.01 -8.75 2.43
C ARG A 400 -19.59 -9.68 3.50
N LYS A 401 -19.73 -9.17 4.73
CA LYS A 401 -20.47 -9.90 5.78
C LYS A 401 -21.95 -10.08 5.42
N ARG A 402 -22.54 -9.11 4.74
CA ARG A 402 -23.92 -9.17 4.23
C ARG A 402 -23.99 -8.57 2.84
N LYS A 403 -24.29 -9.39 1.86
CA LYS A 403 -24.54 -8.92 0.50
C LYS A 403 -25.91 -8.23 0.39
N PRO A 404 -26.05 -7.21 -0.45
CA PRO A 404 -27.35 -6.69 -0.87
C PRO A 404 -28.22 -7.81 -1.47
N GLN A 405 -29.56 -7.72 -1.32
CA GLN A 405 -30.47 -8.77 -1.77
C GLN A 405 -30.29 -9.15 -3.25
N ALA A 406 -30.01 -8.17 -4.11
CA ALA A 406 -29.81 -8.39 -5.55
C ALA A 406 -28.52 -9.17 -5.88
N LYS A 407 -27.57 -9.26 -4.94
CA LYS A 407 -26.27 -9.92 -5.12
C LYS A 407 -26.15 -11.24 -4.35
N LYS A 408 -27.21 -11.64 -3.63
CA LYS A 408 -27.21 -12.89 -2.86
C LYS A 408 -27.11 -14.09 -3.77
N GLU A 409 -26.33 -15.08 -3.30
CA GLU A 409 -26.08 -16.34 -4.00
C GLU A 409 -25.50 -16.16 -5.40
N LYS A 410 -24.82 -15.04 -5.65
CA LYS A 410 -24.19 -14.67 -6.90
C LYS A 410 -22.79 -14.13 -6.69
N VAL A 411 -21.92 -14.38 -7.66
CA VAL A 411 -20.56 -13.82 -7.71
C VAL A 411 -20.37 -13.15 -9.06
N LEU A 412 -19.92 -11.89 -9.05
CA LEU A 412 -19.46 -11.22 -10.27
C LEU A 412 -18.02 -11.64 -10.55
N ILE A 413 -17.77 -12.27 -11.69
CA ILE A 413 -16.44 -12.66 -12.13
C ILE A 413 -16.02 -11.71 -13.26
N VAL A 414 -14.89 -11.04 -13.09
CA VAL A 414 -14.35 -10.02 -14.01
C VAL A 414 -13.00 -10.46 -14.53
N ASP A 415 -12.83 -10.49 -15.84
CA ASP A 415 -11.55 -10.65 -16.50
C ASP A 415 -11.01 -9.29 -16.98
N ALA A 416 -10.06 -8.75 -16.24
CA ALA A 416 -9.33 -7.55 -16.59
C ALA A 416 -7.85 -7.85 -16.96
N SER A 417 -7.55 -9.10 -17.32
CA SER A 417 -6.18 -9.55 -17.63
C SER A 417 -5.55 -8.84 -18.83
N GLU A 418 -6.36 -8.28 -19.73
CA GLU A 418 -5.90 -7.53 -20.91
C GLU A 418 -5.90 -6.00 -20.69
N LEU A 419 -6.43 -5.52 -19.56
CA LEU A 419 -6.48 -4.09 -19.26
C LEU A 419 -5.17 -3.62 -18.63
N TYR A 420 -4.17 -3.34 -19.45
CA TYR A 420 -2.89 -2.80 -19.03
C TYR A 420 -2.15 -2.09 -20.16
N ARG A 421 -1.28 -1.19 -19.78
CA ARG A 421 -0.27 -0.64 -20.67
C ARG A 421 1.05 -1.40 -20.45
N LYS A 422 1.58 -1.96 -21.55
CA LYS A 422 2.84 -2.71 -21.50
C LYS A 422 4.01 -1.76 -21.22
N GLY A 423 4.82 -2.07 -20.21
CA GLY A 423 6.08 -1.40 -19.93
C GLY A 423 7.29 -2.28 -20.23
N ARG A 424 8.49 -1.72 -20.09
CA ARG A 424 9.74 -2.45 -20.38
C ARG A 424 10.03 -3.58 -19.38
N ALA A 425 9.83 -3.32 -18.09
CA ALA A 425 10.12 -4.27 -17.02
C ALA A 425 8.85 -4.74 -16.30
N GLN A 426 7.76 -3.98 -16.38
CA GLN A 426 6.53 -4.19 -15.64
C GLN A 426 5.36 -3.65 -16.47
N ASN A 427 4.18 -4.24 -16.30
CA ASN A 427 2.91 -3.73 -16.84
C ASN A 427 2.32 -2.67 -15.90
N PHE A 428 1.47 -1.80 -16.44
CA PHE A 428 0.84 -0.72 -15.69
C PHE A 428 -0.68 -0.77 -15.85
N LEU A 429 -1.38 -0.73 -14.75
CA LEU A 429 -2.81 -0.46 -14.74
C LEU A 429 -2.97 1.07 -14.71
N ASP A 430 -3.31 1.68 -15.83
CA ASP A 430 -3.54 3.12 -15.89
C ASP A 430 -4.93 3.47 -15.32
N ILE A 431 -5.20 4.75 -15.06
CA ILE A 431 -6.44 5.21 -14.41
C ILE A 431 -7.67 4.84 -15.24
N GLU A 432 -7.57 4.92 -16.55
CA GLU A 432 -8.63 4.57 -17.50
C GLU A 432 -9.04 3.10 -17.35
N HIS A 433 -8.07 2.20 -17.27
CA HIS A 433 -8.31 0.76 -17.05
C HIS A 433 -8.98 0.52 -15.70
N ALA A 434 -8.49 1.16 -14.63
CA ALA A 434 -9.08 1.05 -13.29
C ALA A 434 -10.53 1.57 -13.27
N THR A 435 -10.81 2.68 -13.96
CA THR A 435 -12.15 3.26 -14.07
C THR A 435 -13.10 2.34 -14.84
N GLU A 436 -12.63 1.69 -15.89
CA GLU A 436 -13.42 0.72 -16.65
C GLU A 436 -13.79 -0.49 -15.80
N ILE A 437 -12.80 -1.09 -15.09
CA ILE A 437 -13.05 -2.20 -14.15
C ILE A 437 -14.04 -1.79 -13.06
N LEU A 438 -13.85 -0.59 -12.49
CA LEU A 438 -14.74 -0.04 -11.46
C LEU A 438 -16.19 0.06 -11.95
N SER A 439 -16.39 0.51 -13.20
CA SER A 439 -17.73 0.63 -13.77
C SER A 439 -18.44 -0.72 -13.85
N TRP A 440 -17.73 -1.79 -14.28
CA TRP A 440 -18.31 -3.14 -14.35
C TRP A 440 -18.70 -3.67 -12.96
N VAL A 441 -17.87 -3.41 -11.96
CA VAL A 441 -18.13 -3.85 -10.58
C VAL A 441 -19.31 -3.07 -9.96
N GLN A 442 -19.40 -1.76 -10.20
CA GLN A 442 -20.46 -0.91 -9.64
C GLN A 442 -21.82 -1.21 -10.30
N GLU A 443 -21.85 -1.38 -11.61
CA GLU A 443 -23.06 -1.72 -12.33
C GLU A 443 -23.55 -3.15 -12.05
N TYR A 444 -22.63 -4.03 -11.59
CA TYR A 444 -22.89 -5.43 -11.24
C TYR A 444 -23.75 -6.13 -12.30
N LYS A 445 -23.24 -6.17 -13.52
CA LYS A 445 -23.93 -6.75 -14.69
C LYS A 445 -22.96 -7.50 -15.60
N ASP A 446 -23.52 -8.35 -16.47
CA ASP A 446 -22.75 -9.01 -17.50
C ASP A 446 -22.19 -8.00 -18.49
N VAL A 447 -20.90 -8.15 -18.82
CA VAL A 447 -20.21 -7.42 -19.89
C VAL A 447 -19.59 -8.46 -20.80
N LYS A 448 -19.95 -8.41 -22.08
CA LYS A 448 -19.49 -9.40 -23.07
C LYS A 448 -17.97 -9.53 -23.02
N ASP A 449 -17.49 -10.77 -22.92
CA ASP A 449 -16.07 -11.15 -22.92
C ASP A 449 -15.24 -10.53 -21.77
N ARG A 450 -15.87 -9.89 -20.76
CA ARG A 450 -15.19 -9.16 -19.68
C ARG A 450 -15.73 -9.44 -18.28
N ALA A 451 -17.03 -9.56 -18.11
CA ALA A 451 -17.61 -9.78 -16.80
C ALA A 451 -18.89 -10.61 -16.89
N ARG A 452 -19.07 -11.49 -15.90
CA ARG A 452 -20.26 -12.35 -15.81
C ARG A 452 -20.73 -12.50 -14.37
N ILE A 453 -22.04 -12.39 -14.16
CA ILE A 453 -22.69 -12.77 -12.91
C ILE A 453 -22.93 -14.28 -12.95
N VAL A 454 -22.39 -14.99 -11.97
CA VAL A 454 -22.47 -16.45 -11.87
C VAL A 454 -23.24 -16.81 -10.61
N ASP A 455 -24.24 -17.66 -10.74
CA ASP A 455 -25.01 -18.18 -9.61
C ASP A 455 -24.18 -19.22 -8.83
N LEU A 456 -24.37 -19.34 -7.51
CA LEU A 456 -23.63 -20.29 -6.69
C LEU A 456 -23.83 -21.74 -7.13
N ASN A 457 -25.02 -22.10 -7.65
CA ASN A 457 -25.27 -23.45 -8.17
C ASN A 457 -24.35 -23.80 -9.35
N GLU A 458 -24.10 -22.85 -10.24
CA GLU A 458 -23.16 -23.06 -11.35
C GLU A 458 -21.72 -23.19 -10.84
N ILE A 459 -21.34 -22.42 -9.80
CA ILE A 459 -20.01 -22.54 -9.18
C ILE A 459 -19.86 -23.90 -8.46
N GLU A 460 -20.93 -24.42 -7.88
CA GLU A 460 -20.96 -25.77 -7.29
C GLU A 460 -20.77 -26.86 -8.35
N GLU A 461 -21.44 -26.75 -9.50
CA GLU A 461 -21.29 -27.68 -10.64
C GLU A 461 -19.84 -27.69 -11.20
N GLU A 462 -19.11 -26.58 -11.04
CA GLU A 462 -17.69 -26.42 -11.39
C GLU A 462 -16.73 -26.69 -10.21
N ASP A 463 -17.09 -27.57 -9.26
CA ASP A 463 -16.28 -27.94 -8.09
C ASP A 463 -15.79 -26.77 -7.27
N TRP A 464 -16.59 -25.72 -7.11
CA TRP A 464 -16.29 -24.52 -6.34
C TRP A 464 -15.03 -23.78 -6.81
N THR A 465 -14.61 -23.98 -8.06
CA THR A 465 -13.52 -23.21 -8.64
C THR A 465 -14.00 -21.79 -8.94
N LEU A 466 -13.09 -20.81 -8.79
CA LEU A 466 -13.30 -19.43 -9.24
C LEU A 466 -12.35 -19.10 -10.40
N ASN A 467 -11.87 -20.12 -11.12
CA ASN A 467 -11.04 -19.91 -12.30
C ASN A 467 -11.81 -19.09 -13.34
N ILE A 468 -11.36 -17.86 -13.57
CA ILE A 468 -12.06 -16.86 -14.38
C ILE A 468 -12.38 -17.39 -15.79
N SER A 469 -11.45 -18.10 -16.42
CA SER A 469 -11.64 -18.65 -17.78
C SER A 469 -12.72 -19.73 -17.89
N ARG A 470 -13.27 -20.22 -16.76
CA ARG A 470 -14.45 -21.12 -16.78
C ARG A 470 -15.74 -20.34 -17.02
N TYR A 471 -15.78 -19.07 -16.64
CA TYR A 471 -17.00 -18.26 -16.62
C TYR A 471 -16.98 -17.12 -17.64
N VAL A 472 -15.81 -16.50 -17.84
CA VAL A 472 -15.60 -15.42 -18.80
C VAL A 472 -14.67 -15.95 -19.89
N LEU A 473 -15.22 -16.15 -21.07
CA LEU A 473 -14.44 -16.59 -22.22
C LEU A 473 -13.74 -15.37 -22.84
N PRO A 474 -12.45 -15.47 -23.14
CA PRO A 474 -11.77 -14.40 -23.88
C PRO A 474 -12.45 -14.20 -25.24
N PRO A 475 -12.42 -12.98 -25.79
CA PRO A 475 -12.97 -12.72 -27.11
C PRO A 475 -12.33 -13.69 -28.10
N ILE A 476 -13.17 -14.45 -28.81
CA ILE A 476 -12.72 -15.30 -29.90
C ILE A 476 -12.20 -14.33 -30.95
N GLY A 477 -10.87 -14.26 -31.14
CA GLY A 477 -10.26 -13.42 -32.17
C GLY A 477 -10.91 -13.73 -33.53
N GLU A 478 -11.18 -12.70 -34.32
CA GLU A 478 -11.74 -12.84 -35.68
C GLU A 478 -10.84 -13.68 -36.61
N ASP A 479 -9.60 -13.96 -36.19
CA ASP A 479 -8.58 -14.72 -36.92
C ASP A 479 -8.45 -16.20 -36.48
N ILE A 480 -9.49 -16.84 -35.97
CA ILE A 480 -9.43 -18.29 -35.76
C ILE A 480 -9.53 -18.96 -37.13
N PRO A 481 -8.45 -19.64 -37.59
CA PRO A 481 -8.50 -20.35 -38.86
C PRO A 481 -9.56 -21.46 -38.80
N PRO A 482 -10.20 -21.78 -39.90
CA PRO A 482 -11.14 -22.90 -39.99
C PRO A 482 -10.48 -24.17 -39.42
N LEU A 483 -11.25 -25.00 -38.73
CA LEU A 483 -10.73 -26.19 -38.05
C LEU A 483 -9.84 -27.06 -38.94
N GLY A 484 -10.18 -27.17 -40.24
CA GLY A 484 -9.41 -27.91 -41.25
C GLY A 484 -8.02 -27.32 -41.48
N GLU A 485 -7.91 -26.00 -41.50
CA GLU A 485 -6.65 -25.25 -41.64
C GLU A 485 -5.80 -25.37 -40.38
N ALA A 486 -6.39 -25.16 -39.21
CA ALA A 486 -5.72 -25.32 -37.90
C ALA A 486 -5.18 -26.75 -37.69
N ILE A 487 -5.90 -27.78 -38.14
CA ILE A 487 -5.43 -29.17 -38.12
C ILE A 487 -4.27 -29.39 -39.11
N ALA A 488 -4.29 -28.76 -40.27
CA ALA A 488 -3.22 -28.86 -41.25
C ALA A 488 -1.94 -28.19 -40.72
N ASP A 489 -2.06 -27.01 -40.17
CA ASP A 489 -0.94 -26.27 -39.56
C ASP A 489 -0.34 -27.02 -38.35
N PHE A 490 -1.19 -27.57 -37.49
CA PHE A 490 -0.75 -28.42 -36.39
C PHE A 490 0.07 -29.63 -36.86
N LYS A 491 -0.42 -30.34 -37.91
CA LYS A 491 0.27 -31.49 -38.50
C LYS A 491 1.62 -31.09 -39.09
N THR A 492 1.69 -29.94 -39.75
CA THR A 492 2.93 -29.40 -40.32
C THR A 492 3.91 -29.08 -39.22
N ALA A 493 3.50 -28.31 -38.21
CA ALA A 493 4.35 -27.96 -37.06
C ALA A 493 4.84 -29.20 -36.29
N LEU A 494 4.02 -30.25 -36.16
CA LEU A 494 4.40 -31.50 -35.50
C LEU A 494 5.45 -32.27 -36.31
N ASN A 495 5.34 -32.29 -37.66
CA ASN A 495 6.35 -32.89 -38.52
C ASN A 495 7.68 -32.12 -38.46
N ASP A 496 7.64 -30.78 -38.51
CA ASP A 496 8.82 -29.93 -38.40
C ASP A 496 9.52 -30.14 -37.06
N ALA A 497 8.78 -30.27 -35.96
CA ALA A 497 9.31 -30.56 -34.63
C ALA A 497 10.00 -31.91 -34.58
N ARG A 498 9.42 -32.97 -35.19
CA ARG A 498 10.01 -34.30 -35.27
C ARG A 498 11.28 -34.30 -36.11
N GLU A 499 11.30 -33.63 -37.26
CA GLU A 499 12.48 -33.49 -38.06
C GLU A 499 13.62 -32.73 -37.35
N ALA A 500 13.27 -31.70 -36.57
CA ALA A 500 14.22 -30.97 -35.77
C ALA A 500 14.79 -31.85 -34.62
N GLU A 501 13.96 -32.67 -33.99
CA GLU A 501 14.36 -33.65 -32.98
C GLU A 501 15.35 -34.70 -33.56
N GLU A 502 15.02 -35.26 -34.71
CA GLU A 502 15.91 -36.24 -35.37
C GLU A 502 17.23 -35.62 -35.79
N ARG A 503 17.25 -34.40 -36.32
CA ARG A 503 18.46 -33.67 -36.63
C ARG A 503 19.30 -33.42 -35.38
N LEU A 504 18.67 -33.04 -34.26
CA LEU A 504 19.36 -32.85 -32.99
C LEU A 504 19.97 -34.15 -32.48
N LYS A 505 19.23 -35.28 -32.51
CA LYS A 505 19.73 -36.60 -32.13
C LYS A 505 20.93 -37.00 -32.97
N THR A 506 20.88 -36.82 -34.28
CA THR A 506 22.00 -37.11 -35.21
C THR A 506 23.24 -36.30 -34.83
N LEU A 507 23.10 -34.99 -34.61
CA LEU A 507 24.19 -34.12 -34.22
C LEU A 507 24.79 -34.49 -32.86
N MET A 508 23.94 -34.89 -31.90
CA MET A 508 24.38 -35.31 -30.57
C MET A 508 25.12 -36.67 -30.63
N THR A 509 24.66 -37.60 -31.48
CA THR A 509 25.37 -38.86 -31.72
C THR A 509 26.72 -38.64 -32.43
N GLU A 510 26.74 -37.82 -33.50
CA GLU A 510 27.98 -37.42 -34.18
C GLU A 510 28.97 -36.69 -33.25
N GLY A 511 28.48 -35.93 -32.28
CA GLY A 511 29.28 -35.24 -31.28
C GLY A 511 29.71 -36.11 -30.10
N GLY A 512 29.28 -37.39 -30.05
CA GLY A 512 29.59 -38.31 -28.96
C GLY A 512 28.90 -37.94 -27.62
N TRP A 513 27.75 -37.27 -27.67
CA TRP A 513 26.98 -36.84 -26.48
C TRP A 513 25.76 -37.73 -26.21
N LEU A 514 25.41 -38.60 -27.15
CA LEU A 514 24.43 -39.67 -26.98
C LEU A 514 25.09 -40.97 -27.40
N ASP A 515 25.03 -41.99 -26.54
CA ASP A 515 25.39 -43.38 -26.88
C ASP A 515 24.23 -44.00 -27.70
N ASP A 516 24.57 -44.87 -28.67
CA ASP A 516 23.61 -45.57 -29.57
C ASP A 516 22.52 -46.34 -28.84
#